data_c5ee15623d27b11b4962e29e87ce8d92
#
_entry.id   c5ee15623d27b11b4962e29e87ce8d92
#
_cell.length_a   1.000
_cell.length_b   1.000
_cell.length_c   1.000
_cell.angle_alpha   90.00
_cell.angle_beta   90.00
_cell.angle_gamma   90.00
#
_symmetry.space_group_name_H-M   'P 1'
#
loop_
_entity.id
_entity.type
_entity.pdbx_description
1 polymer ?
#
loop_
_entity_poly.entity_id
_entity_poly.type
_entity_poly.pdbx_seq_one_letter_code
_entity_poly.pdbx_strand_id
1 'polypeptide(L)'
;MPDNRGMPVNHRMNLLFSAAVVAGAVSSAAPVSAAPDGGVPPVSAAASAAGFIDVRTIVPDAIIDLRYATANNFVGVPLYPPGARCLVHESLGAGLSAAAAALRPAGLTLVFWDCYRPHDVQVRLFEAVPNPNWVAEPGDYARSHEAGRSVDVTLASGGQLLDMGTDFDAFSPIANAYATDGVTTRQQANRSVLRNAMAKGWLAQYVGEWWHFDGPGASVDRPILDVPVN
;
A
#
# COMPACT_ATOMS: atom_id res chain seq x y z
N MET A 1 -23.62 75.13 33.95
CA MET A 1 -22.60 76.11 34.43
C MET A 1 -22.10 75.67 35.77
N PRO A 2 -20.79 75.81 36.11
CA PRO A 2 -19.59 76.02 35.34
C PRO A 2 -18.69 74.72 35.39
N ASP A 3 -17.94 74.42 34.37
CA ASP A 3 -16.54 74.75 34.07
C ASP A 3 -15.55 74.59 35.26
N ASN A 4 -14.67 73.63 35.12
CA ASN A 4 -13.30 73.81 35.52
C ASN A 4 -12.32 72.84 34.75
N ARG A 5 -11.43 73.51 34.08
CA ARG A 5 -10.32 72.97 33.27
C ARG A 5 -9.18 72.56 34.20
N GLY A 6 -8.54 71.46 33.79
CA GLY A 6 -7.26 71.09 34.34
C GLY A 6 -6.50 70.23 33.31
N MET A 7 -5.58 70.90 32.59
CA MET A 7 -4.62 70.32 31.65
C MET A 7 -3.38 69.74 32.36
N PRO A 8 -2.45 69.15 31.63
CA PRO A 8 -2.07 67.78 31.66
C PRO A 8 -0.69 67.50 32.26
N VAL A 9 -0.41 66.36 32.70
CA VAL A 9 0.98 65.92 33.05
C VAL A 9 1.41 64.84 32.13
N ASN A 10 2.32 65.15 31.20
CA ASN A 10 3.07 64.26 30.38
C ASN A 10 4.01 63.38 31.22
N HIS A 11 3.76 62.14 31.35
CA HIS A 11 4.76 61.17 31.75
C HIS A 11 5.16 60.30 30.52
N ARG A 12 6.33 60.61 29.98
CA ARG A 12 7.03 59.82 29.01
C ARG A 12 7.52 58.55 29.75
N MET A 13 6.87 57.41 29.48
CA MET A 13 7.35 56.12 29.91
C MET A 13 8.19 55.52 28.78
N ASN A 14 9.50 55.49 28.97
CA ASN A 14 10.44 54.81 28.10
C ASN A 14 10.21 53.28 28.20
N LEU A 15 9.60 52.69 27.19
CA LEU A 15 9.55 51.22 27.02
C LEU A 15 10.86 50.78 26.37
N LEU A 16 11.71 50.16 27.19
CA LEU A 16 12.85 49.39 26.73
C LEU A 16 12.33 48.08 26.12
N PHE A 17 12.38 47.96 24.81
CA PHE A 17 12.15 46.70 24.11
C PHE A 17 13.40 45.82 24.26
N SER A 18 13.33 44.82 25.13
CA SER A 18 14.28 43.71 25.13
C SER A 18 13.95 42.79 23.98
N ALA A 19 14.77 42.78 22.94
CA ALA A 19 14.71 41.79 21.87
C ALA A 19 15.23 40.45 22.39
N ALA A 20 14.32 39.51 22.62
CA ALA A 20 14.67 38.10 22.86
C ALA A 20 15.06 37.46 21.53
N VAL A 21 16.35 37.18 21.35
CA VAL A 21 16.84 36.36 20.24
C VAL A 21 16.48 34.92 20.55
N VAL A 22 15.45 34.40 19.87
CA VAL A 22 15.14 32.98 19.87
C VAL A 22 16.14 32.31 18.92
N ALA A 23 17.15 31.64 19.49
CA ALA A 23 18.03 30.76 18.75
C ALA A 23 17.24 29.54 18.31
N GLY A 24 16.78 29.52 17.07
CA GLY A 24 16.19 28.35 16.45
C GLY A 24 17.25 27.24 16.30
N ALA A 25 17.09 26.15 17.05
CA ALA A 25 17.87 24.94 16.83
C ALA A 25 17.48 24.36 15.46
N VAL A 26 18.33 24.56 14.46
CA VAL A 26 18.22 23.87 13.17
C VAL A 26 18.64 22.42 13.44
N SER A 27 17.64 21.55 13.59
CA SER A 27 17.88 20.09 13.62
C SER A 27 18.33 19.69 12.21
N SER A 28 19.62 19.52 12.01
CA SER A 28 20.16 18.93 10.79
C SER A 28 19.78 17.45 10.79
N ALA A 29 18.77 17.08 10.00
CA ALA A 29 18.54 15.69 9.64
C ALA A 29 19.83 15.16 9.00
N ALA A 30 20.40 14.09 9.57
CA ALA A 30 21.52 13.41 8.95
C ALA A 30 21.10 12.94 7.55
N PRO A 31 21.97 13.06 6.53
CA PRO A 31 21.66 12.56 5.21
C PRO A 31 21.45 11.04 5.34
N VAL A 32 20.29 10.56 4.91
CA VAL A 32 20.06 9.13 4.65
C VAL A 32 21.08 8.76 3.58
N SER A 33 22.11 8.01 3.98
CA SER A 33 23.10 7.49 3.05
C SER A 33 22.38 6.58 2.06
N ALA A 34 22.21 7.01 0.82
CA ALA A 34 21.77 6.13 -0.25
C ALA A 34 22.78 4.98 -0.33
N ALA A 35 22.28 3.74 -0.30
CA ALA A 35 23.12 2.58 -0.55
C ALA A 35 23.84 2.74 -1.90
N PRO A 36 25.13 2.41 -2.01
CA PRO A 36 25.94 2.75 -3.17
C PRO A 36 25.53 2.07 -4.48
N ASP A 37 24.68 1.07 -4.45
CA ASP A 37 24.32 0.29 -5.65
C ASP A 37 22.80 0.11 -5.73
N GLY A 38 21.97 1.07 -5.80
CA GLY A 38 20.50 1.07 -6.06
C GLY A 38 19.74 -0.26 -6.19
N GLY A 39 20.33 -1.36 -5.81
CA GLY A 39 19.79 -2.71 -5.90
C GLY A 39 18.84 -3.05 -4.77
N VAL A 40 17.80 -3.84 -5.09
CA VAL A 40 16.90 -4.41 -4.08
C VAL A 40 17.70 -5.38 -3.20
N PRO A 41 17.72 -5.23 -1.86
CA PRO A 41 18.44 -6.15 -0.99
C PRO A 41 17.97 -7.60 -1.18
N PRO A 42 18.83 -8.61 -0.99
CA PRO A 42 18.39 -10.01 -0.99
C PRO A 42 17.25 -10.23 0.01
N VAL A 43 16.34 -11.14 -0.30
CA VAL A 43 15.34 -11.62 0.64
C VAL A 43 16.01 -12.48 1.73
N SER A 44 15.33 -12.67 2.86
CA SER A 44 15.84 -13.56 3.92
C SER A 44 16.06 -14.99 3.39
N ALA A 45 16.94 -15.76 4.06
CA ALA A 45 17.19 -17.15 3.68
C ALA A 45 15.89 -17.99 3.74
N ALA A 46 15.00 -17.73 4.71
CA ALA A 46 13.71 -18.40 4.83
C ALA A 46 12.79 -18.04 3.65
N ALA A 47 12.72 -16.76 3.26
CA ALA A 47 11.94 -16.32 2.11
C ALA A 47 12.48 -16.94 0.81
N SER A 48 13.81 -16.94 0.61
CA SER A 48 14.44 -17.57 -0.56
C SER A 48 14.17 -19.08 -0.61
N ALA A 49 14.25 -19.79 0.52
CA ALA A 49 13.96 -21.21 0.58
C ALA A 49 12.48 -21.53 0.29
N ALA A 50 11.57 -20.61 0.57
CA ALA A 50 10.16 -20.71 0.22
C ALA A 50 9.84 -20.26 -1.23
N GLY A 51 10.86 -19.93 -2.02
CA GLY A 51 10.71 -19.47 -3.41
C GLY A 51 10.18 -18.02 -3.53
N PHE A 52 10.35 -17.20 -2.49
CA PHE A 52 9.93 -15.81 -2.52
C PHE A 52 11.00 -14.89 -3.09
N ILE A 53 10.54 -13.91 -3.83
CA ILE A 53 11.34 -12.81 -4.38
C ILE A 53 10.68 -11.47 -4.03
N ASP A 54 11.48 -10.42 -3.91
CA ASP A 54 10.94 -9.05 -3.81
C ASP A 54 10.43 -8.60 -5.18
N VAL A 55 9.22 -8.09 -5.22
CA VAL A 55 8.57 -7.67 -6.49
C VAL A 55 9.40 -6.63 -7.25
N ARG A 56 10.17 -5.80 -6.56
CA ARG A 56 11.02 -4.77 -7.19
C ARG A 56 12.16 -5.36 -8.02
N THR A 57 12.51 -6.63 -7.79
CA THR A 57 13.52 -7.32 -8.64
C THR A 57 12.99 -7.66 -10.03
N ILE A 58 11.67 -7.74 -10.18
CA ILE A 58 10.98 -8.12 -11.43
C ILE A 58 10.15 -6.97 -12.03
N VAL A 59 9.71 -6.03 -11.21
CA VAL A 59 9.00 -4.79 -11.58
C VAL A 59 9.73 -3.61 -10.92
N PRO A 60 10.85 -3.14 -11.48
CA PRO A 60 11.69 -2.13 -10.81
C PRO A 60 11.02 -0.77 -10.60
N ASP A 61 10.00 -0.47 -11.39
CA ASP A 61 9.17 0.73 -11.31
C ASP A 61 7.92 0.55 -10.43
N ALA A 62 7.76 -0.59 -9.75
CA ALA A 62 6.65 -0.83 -8.84
C ALA A 62 6.61 0.19 -7.69
N ILE A 63 5.42 0.70 -7.41
CA ILE A 63 5.16 1.47 -6.19
C ILE A 63 4.70 0.49 -5.11
N ILE A 64 5.39 0.50 -3.96
CA ILE A 64 5.07 -0.36 -2.82
C ILE A 64 4.33 0.48 -1.78
N ASP A 65 3.03 0.24 -1.62
CA ASP A 65 2.13 0.90 -0.68
C ASP A 65 1.40 -0.17 0.14
N LEU A 66 2.18 -1.01 0.87
CA LEU A 66 1.62 -2.10 1.67
C LEU A 66 0.67 -1.55 2.73
N ARG A 67 -0.63 -1.74 2.53
CA ARG A 67 -1.67 -1.17 3.39
C ARG A 67 -1.62 -1.74 4.79
N TYR A 68 -1.31 -3.01 4.93
CA TYR A 68 -1.15 -3.65 6.26
C TYR A 68 0.15 -3.29 6.98
N ALA A 69 1.11 -2.61 6.34
CA ALA A 69 2.28 -2.05 7.00
C ALA A 69 2.00 -0.70 7.70
N THR A 70 0.82 -0.15 7.54
CA THR A 70 0.38 1.13 8.10
C THR A 70 -0.98 0.99 8.78
N ALA A 71 -1.48 2.06 9.41
CA ALA A 71 -2.84 2.11 9.93
C ALA A 71 -3.91 2.35 8.83
N ASN A 72 -3.51 2.52 7.56
CA ASN A 72 -4.41 2.73 6.44
C ASN A 72 -4.98 1.39 5.91
N ASN A 73 -5.66 0.67 6.78
CA ASN A 73 -6.36 -0.59 6.52
C ASN A 73 -7.62 -0.67 7.40
N PHE A 74 -8.48 -1.64 7.19
CA PHE A 74 -9.76 -1.73 7.90
C PHE A 74 -9.63 -2.10 9.39
N VAL A 75 -8.48 -2.62 9.83
CA VAL A 75 -8.20 -2.90 11.25
C VAL A 75 -7.75 -1.62 11.99
N GLY A 76 -7.23 -0.61 11.26
CA GLY A 76 -6.83 0.67 11.81
C GLY A 76 -5.48 0.68 12.52
N VAL A 77 -4.71 -0.42 12.44
CA VAL A 77 -3.36 -0.55 13.01
C VAL A 77 -2.43 -1.27 12.05
N PRO A 78 -1.11 -1.04 12.12
CA PRO A 78 -0.15 -1.83 11.36
C PRO A 78 -0.19 -3.30 11.78
N LEU A 79 -0.22 -4.19 10.79
CA LEU A 79 -0.21 -5.65 10.96
C LEU A 79 1.14 -6.25 10.53
N TYR A 80 1.83 -5.61 9.60
CA TYR A 80 3.17 -5.98 9.17
C TYR A 80 4.23 -5.25 10.00
N PRO A 81 5.43 -5.83 10.15
CA PRO A 81 6.54 -5.19 10.84
C PRO A 81 7.05 -3.97 10.06
N PRO A 82 7.74 -3.03 10.72
CA PRO A 82 8.47 -1.96 10.04
C PRO A 82 9.45 -2.54 9.01
N GLY A 83 9.45 -1.96 7.80
CA GLY A 83 10.32 -2.43 6.73
C GLY A 83 9.78 -3.65 5.96
N ALA A 84 8.51 -4.01 6.14
CA ALA A 84 7.86 -5.05 5.35
C ALA A 84 8.05 -4.81 3.84
N ARG A 85 8.28 -5.91 3.12
CA ARG A 85 8.54 -5.93 1.68
C ARG A 85 7.41 -6.64 0.95
N CYS A 86 7.15 -6.26 -0.29
CA CYS A 86 6.23 -6.99 -1.15
C CYS A 86 6.95 -8.25 -1.68
N LEU A 87 6.81 -9.35 -0.95
CA LEU A 87 7.33 -10.65 -1.34
C LEU A 87 6.26 -11.40 -2.12
N VAL A 88 6.65 -12.00 -3.23
CA VAL A 88 5.77 -12.86 -4.04
C VAL A 88 6.51 -14.15 -4.34
N HIS A 89 5.78 -15.24 -4.52
CA HIS A 89 6.39 -16.49 -5.00
C HIS A 89 6.91 -16.29 -6.43
N GLU A 90 8.08 -16.83 -6.75
CA GLU A 90 8.78 -16.68 -8.03
C GLU A 90 7.90 -17.03 -9.25
N SER A 91 6.90 -17.90 -9.09
CA SER A 91 5.95 -18.24 -10.15
C SER A 91 5.12 -17.06 -10.68
N LEU A 92 5.01 -15.94 -9.92
CA LEU A 92 4.34 -14.72 -10.36
C LEU A 92 5.27 -13.81 -11.17
N GLY A 93 6.59 -14.04 -11.10
CA GLY A 93 7.59 -13.12 -11.61
C GLY A 93 7.41 -12.75 -13.08
N ALA A 94 7.32 -13.74 -13.95
CA ALA A 94 7.12 -13.52 -15.38
C ALA A 94 5.79 -12.81 -15.68
N GLY A 95 4.72 -13.19 -14.95
CA GLY A 95 3.40 -12.60 -15.11
C GLY A 95 3.35 -11.12 -14.71
N LEU A 96 3.90 -10.79 -13.55
CA LEU A 96 3.96 -9.40 -13.06
C LEU A 96 4.83 -8.53 -13.97
N SER A 97 5.96 -9.06 -14.45
CA SER A 97 6.80 -8.35 -15.43
C SER A 97 6.04 -8.07 -16.74
N ALA A 98 5.28 -9.04 -17.26
CA ALA A 98 4.47 -8.86 -18.47
C ALA A 98 3.33 -7.84 -18.26
N ALA A 99 2.66 -7.87 -17.11
CA ALA A 99 1.63 -6.90 -16.75
C ALA A 99 2.21 -5.47 -16.70
N ALA A 100 3.32 -5.28 -16.00
CA ALA A 100 3.99 -3.98 -15.91
C ALA A 100 4.46 -3.49 -17.29
N ALA A 101 5.02 -4.37 -18.13
CA ALA A 101 5.44 -4.02 -19.49
C ALA A 101 4.26 -3.56 -20.36
N ALA A 102 3.06 -4.14 -20.16
CA ALA A 102 1.85 -3.73 -20.88
C ALA A 102 1.32 -2.34 -20.47
N LEU A 103 1.61 -1.90 -19.23
CA LEU A 103 1.15 -0.62 -18.68
C LEU A 103 2.08 0.56 -19.02
N ARG A 104 3.39 0.32 -19.11
CA ARG A 104 4.40 1.38 -19.32
C ARG A 104 4.15 2.27 -20.53
N PRO A 105 3.73 1.77 -21.72
CA PRO A 105 3.45 2.64 -22.87
C PRO A 105 2.35 3.67 -22.63
N ALA A 106 1.44 3.41 -21.66
CA ALA A 106 0.39 4.34 -21.26
C ALA A 106 0.81 5.24 -20.10
N GLY A 107 2.07 5.20 -19.66
CA GLY A 107 2.54 5.95 -18.48
C GLY A 107 1.93 5.49 -17.16
N LEU A 108 1.52 4.21 -17.09
CA LEU A 108 0.89 3.63 -15.91
C LEU A 108 1.87 2.71 -15.17
N THR A 109 1.78 2.72 -13.86
CA THR A 109 2.62 1.94 -12.95
C THR A 109 1.74 1.09 -12.03
N LEU A 110 2.17 -0.15 -11.74
CA LEU A 110 1.55 -1.00 -10.72
C LEU A 110 1.88 -0.48 -9.33
N VAL A 111 0.85 -0.39 -8.50
CA VAL A 111 0.96 -0.11 -7.06
C VAL A 111 0.53 -1.35 -6.31
N PHE A 112 1.37 -1.86 -5.42
CA PHE A 112 1.12 -3.08 -4.65
C PHE A 112 0.62 -2.70 -3.26
N TRP A 113 -0.58 -3.15 -2.92
CA TRP A 113 -1.23 -2.94 -1.62
C TRP A 113 -1.05 -4.11 -0.68
N ASP A 114 -1.04 -5.35 -1.22
CA ASP A 114 -0.69 -6.56 -0.49
C ASP A 114 -0.01 -7.60 -1.40
N CYS A 115 0.82 -8.46 -0.77
CA CYS A 115 1.62 -9.46 -1.44
C CYS A 115 1.54 -10.78 -0.64
N TYR A 116 2.67 -11.41 -0.28
CA TYR A 116 2.65 -12.50 0.69
C TYR A 116 2.15 -11.99 2.05
N ARG A 117 1.17 -12.69 2.60
CA ARG A 117 0.54 -12.38 3.88
C ARG A 117 0.83 -13.52 4.86
N PRO A 118 1.57 -13.29 5.96
CA PRO A 118 1.76 -14.29 7.00
C PRO A 118 0.43 -14.78 7.58
N HIS A 119 0.39 -16.04 7.98
CA HIS A 119 -0.83 -16.67 8.49
C HIS A 119 -1.41 -15.97 9.73
N ASP A 120 -0.56 -15.54 10.66
CA ASP A 120 -0.98 -14.80 11.86
C ASP A 120 -1.67 -13.47 11.52
N VAL A 121 -1.26 -12.84 10.43
CA VAL A 121 -1.94 -11.64 9.91
C VAL A 121 -3.31 -12.00 9.35
N GLN A 122 -3.42 -13.10 8.58
CA GLN A 122 -4.72 -13.58 8.08
C GLN A 122 -5.69 -13.87 9.23
N VAL A 123 -5.21 -14.50 10.31
CA VAL A 123 -6.01 -14.73 11.54
C VAL A 123 -6.53 -13.41 12.11
N ARG A 124 -5.65 -12.42 12.29
CA ARG A 124 -6.03 -11.10 12.83
C ARG A 124 -7.02 -10.35 11.94
N LEU A 125 -6.90 -10.46 10.62
CA LEU A 125 -7.85 -9.87 9.68
C LEU A 125 -9.22 -10.50 9.82
N PHE A 126 -9.29 -11.83 9.92
CA PHE A 126 -10.56 -12.54 10.09
C PHE A 126 -11.17 -12.29 11.48
N GLU A 127 -10.38 -12.20 12.54
CA GLU A 127 -10.87 -11.81 13.87
C GLU A 127 -11.51 -10.42 13.87
N ALA A 128 -10.95 -9.47 13.11
CA ALA A 128 -11.49 -8.11 12.99
C ALA A 128 -12.80 -8.08 12.19
N VAL A 129 -12.91 -8.92 11.14
CA VAL A 129 -14.12 -9.04 10.29
C VAL A 129 -14.39 -10.51 10.03
N PRO A 130 -15.07 -11.24 10.96
CA PRO A 130 -15.32 -12.68 10.86
C PRO A 130 -16.47 -12.98 9.86
N ASN A 131 -16.28 -12.61 8.62
CA ASN A 131 -17.23 -12.81 7.54
C ASN A 131 -16.49 -13.35 6.30
N PRO A 132 -16.65 -14.65 5.98
CA PRO A 132 -15.93 -15.28 4.86
C PRO A 132 -16.30 -14.73 3.48
N ASN A 133 -17.33 -13.90 3.36
CA ASN A 133 -17.63 -13.18 2.12
C ASN A 133 -16.72 -11.96 1.91
N TRP A 134 -16.04 -11.49 2.96
CA TRP A 134 -15.18 -10.30 2.92
C TRP A 134 -13.72 -10.61 3.23
N VAL A 135 -13.48 -11.47 4.21
CA VAL A 135 -12.14 -11.89 4.62
C VAL A 135 -12.10 -13.42 4.61
N ALA A 136 -11.16 -14.01 3.88
CA ALA A 136 -11.03 -15.46 3.84
C ALA A 136 -10.80 -16.01 5.26
N GLU A 137 -11.56 -17.05 5.63
CA GLU A 137 -11.36 -17.73 6.90
C GLU A 137 -10.02 -18.45 6.91
N PRO A 138 -9.16 -18.21 7.93
CA PRO A 138 -7.89 -18.92 8.04
C PRO A 138 -8.13 -20.42 8.30
N GLY A 139 -7.34 -21.26 7.64
CA GLY A 139 -7.46 -22.72 7.74
C GLY A 139 -6.12 -23.37 8.03
N ASP A 140 -6.07 -24.70 7.87
CA ASP A 140 -4.86 -25.50 8.11
C ASP A 140 -3.84 -25.43 6.94
N TYR A 141 -4.15 -24.68 5.89
CA TYR A 141 -3.35 -24.61 4.66
C TYR A 141 -3.22 -23.19 4.17
N ALA A 142 -2.01 -22.85 3.67
CA ALA A 142 -1.75 -21.63 2.97
C ALA A 142 -2.27 -21.69 1.51
N ARG A 143 -2.98 -20.64 1.09
CA ARG A 143 -3.44 -20.40 -0.29
C ARG A 143 -3.25 -18.92 -0.62
N SER A 144 -3.45 -18.55 -1.86
CA SER A 144 -3.53 -17.14 -2.29
C SER A 144 -2.39 -16.30 -1.70
N HIS A 145 -2.69 -15.25 -0.94
CA HIS A 145 -1.71 -14.41 -0.25
C HIS A 145 -0.82 -15.16 0.73
N GLU A 146 -1.37 -16.08 1.52
CA GLU A 146 -0.59 -16.85 2.49
C GLU A 146 0.43 -17.78 1.83
N ALA A 147 0.22 -18.13 0.56
CA ALA A 147 1.18 -18.86 -0.28
C ALA A 147 2.06 -17.93 -1.14
N GLY A 148 1.91 -16.60 -1.01
CA GLY A 148 2.58 -15.60 -1.84
C GLY A 148 2.23 -15.68 -3.33
N ARG A 149 1.05 -16.23 -3.66
CA ARG A 149 0.64 -16.50 -5.05
C ARG A 149 -0.49 -15.62 -5.53
N SER A 150 -0.84 -14.61 -4.74
CA SER A 150 -1.77 -13.55 -5.11
C SER A 150 -1.22 -12.19 -4.74
N VAL A 151 -1.71 -11.17 -5.40
CA VAL A 151 -1.37 -9.77 -5.12
C VAL A 151 -2.61 -8.91 -5.18
N ASP A 152 -2.65 -7.90 -4.30
CA ASP A 152 -3.62 -6.82 -4.36
C ASP A 152 -2.94 -5.60 -4.95
N VAL A 153 -3.46 -5.13 -6.08
CA VAL A 153 -2.81 -4.08 -6.88
C VAL A 153 -3.79 -3.04 -7.41
N THR A 154 -3.26 -1.85 -7.64
CA THR A 154 -3.94 -0.78 -8.37
C THR A 154 -2.97 -0.12 -9.35
N LEU A 155 -3.42 0.96 -9.98
CA LEU A 155 -2.65 1.73 -10.96
C LEU A 155 -2.38 3.14 -10.47
N ALA A 156 -1.19 3.64 -10.81
CA ALA A 156 -0.85 5.04 -10.69
C ALA A 156 -0.42 5.62 -12.05
N SER A 157 -0.66 6.93 -12.23
CA SER A 157 -0.13 7.74 -13.33
C SER A 157 0.57 8.96 -12.74
N GLY A 158 1.83 9.18 -13.07
CA GLY A 158 2.61 10.28 -12.48
C GLY A 158 2.67 10.25 -10.94
N GLY A 159 2.62 9.06 -10.33
CA GLY A 159 2.62 8.88 -8.87
C GLY A 159 1.25 9.06 -8.20
N GLN A 160 0.20 9.40 -8.93
CA GLN A 160 -1.16 9.53 -8.40
C GLN A 160 -1.98 8.29 -8.72
N LEU A 161 -2.69 7.75 -7.72
CA LEU A 161 -3.57 6.61 -7.91
C LEU A 161 -4.70 6.94 -8.89
N LEU A 162 -5.03 6.00 -9.76
CA LEU A 162 -6.23 6.09 -10.58
C LEU A 162 -7.47 5.83 -9.72
N ASP A 163 -8.55 6.58 -10.01
CA ASP A 163 -9.84 6.36 -9.38
C ASP A 163 -10.45 5.04 -9.87
N MET A 164 -10.55 4.06 -8.98
CA MET A 164 -11.13 2.74 -9.22
C MET A 164 -12.56 2.59 -8.67
N GLY A 165 -13.09 3.63 -8.00
CA GLY A 165 -14.47 3.67 -7.48
C GLY A 165 -14.61 3.19 -6.04
N THR A 166 -13.65 2.45 -5.51
CA THR A 166 -13.55 2.10 -4.09
C THR A 166 -12.10 2.14 -3.66
N ASP A 167 -11.87 2.29 -2.37
CA ASP A 167 -10.57 2.04 -1.77
C ASP A 167 -10.33 0.53 -1.59
N PHE A 168 -9.13 0.17 -1.13
CA PHE A 168 -8.73 -1.18 -0.74
C PHE A 168 -9.63 -1.70 0.39
N ASP A 169 -9.95 -2.99 0.38
CA ASP A 169 -10.80 -3.65 1.38
C ASP A 169 -12.17 -2.98 1.62
N ALA A 170 -12.71 -2.34 0.59
CA ALA A 170 -14.06 -1.81 0.65
C ALA A 170 -15.07 -2.97 0.65
N PHE A 171 -15.60 -3.32 1.81
CA PHE A 171 -16.58 -4.40 2.00
C PHE A 171 -17.96 -4.00 1.45
N SER A 172 -18.08 -3.97 0.14
CA SER A 172 -19.31 -3.59 -0.54
C SER A 172 -19.42 -4.23 -1.93
N PRO A 173 -20.64 -4.39 -2.48
CA PRO A 173 -20.82 -4.91 -3.84
C PRO A 173 -20.12 -4.09 -4.93
N ILE A 174 -19.86 -2.80 -4.68
CA ILE A 174 -19.13 -1.92 -5.62
C ILE A 174 -17.67 -2.39 -5.78
N ALA A 175 -17.11 -3.09 -4.80
CA ALA A 175 -15.76 -3.65 -4.87
C ALA A 175 -15.64 -4.84 -5.83
N ASN A 176 -16.75 -5.48 -6.21
CA ASN A 176 -16.71 -6.59 -7.16
C ASN A 176 -16.02 -6.18 -8.45
N ALA A 177 -15.21 -7.08 -9.00
CA ALA A 177 -14.35 -6.83 -10.16
C ALA A 177 -15.11 -6.31 -11.40
N TYR A 178 -16.34 -6.73 -11.56
CA TYR A 178 -17.20 -6.42 -12.71
C TYR A 178 -18.41 -5.56 -12.32
N ALA A 179 -18.40 -4.92 -11.16
CA ALA A 179 -19.49 -4.03 -10.75
C ALA A 179 -19.66 -2.89 -11.76
N THR A 180 -20.92 -2.64 -12.13
CA THR A 180 -21.34 -1.52 -12.98
C THR A 180 -22.18 -0.51 -12.21
N ASP A 181 -23.03 -1.00 -11.32
CA ASP A 181 -23.88 -0.17 -10.48
C ASP A 181 -23.04 0.53 -9.42
N GLY A 182 -23.14 1.84 -9.31
CA GLY A 182 -22.34 2.64 -8.40
C GLY A 182 -20.89 2.87 -8.86
N VAL A 183 -20.50 2.36 -10.04
CA VAL A 183 -19.16 2.53 -10.62
C VAL A 183 -19.28 3.32 -11.93
N THR A 184 -18.63 4.48 -12.02
CA THR A 184 -18.65 5.31 -13.22
C THR A 184 -17.98 4.63 -14.40
N THR A 185 -18.32 5.04 -15.63
CA THR A 185 -17.68 4.54 -16.86
C THR A 185 -16.16 4.69 -16.83
N ARG A 186 -15.63 5.78 -16.23
CA ARG A 186 -14.18 6.00 -16.09
C ARG A 186 -13.55 5.01 -15.14
N GLN A 187 -14.16 4.75 -14.00
CA GLN A 187 -13.70 3.77 -13.02
C GLN A 187 -13.71 2.36 -13.60
N GLN A 188 -14.78 1.98 -14.32
CA GLN A 188 -14.85 0.71 -15.04
C GLN A 188 -13.74 0.59 -16.09
N ALA A 189 -13.44 1.66 -16.83
CA ALA A 189 -12.35 1.69 -17.79
C ALA A 189 -10.99 1.51 -17.09
N ASN A 190 -10.73 2.18 -15.95
CA ASN A 190 -9.51 2.02 -15.16
C ASN A 190 -9.34 0.58 -14.67
N ARG A 191 -10.39 -0.02 -14.09
CA ARG A 191 -10.37 -1.45 -13.69
C ARG A 191 -10.11 -2.38 -14.88
N SER A 192 -10.68 -2.07 -16.04
CA SER A 192 -10.47 -2.87 -17.27
C SER A 192 -9.01 -2.79 -17.75
N VAL A 193 -8.38 -1.62 -17.66
CA VAL A 193 -6.96 -1.46 -17.99
C VAL A 193 -6.09 -2.34 -17.08
N LEU A 194 -6.32 -2.30 -15.76
CA LEU A 194 -5.62 -3.14 -14.79
C LEU A 194 -5.81 -4.62 -15.11
N ARG A 195 -7.07 -5.06 -15.21
CA ARG A 195 -7.42 -6.46 -15.51
C ARG A 195 -6.77 -6.96 -16.80
N ASN A 196 -6.82 -6.16 -17.86
CA ASN A 196 -6.26 -6.55 -19.15
C ASN A 196 -4.73 -6.64 -19.10
N ALA A 197 -4.07 -5.78 -18.33
CA ALA A 197 -2.63 -5.85 -18.12
C ALA A 197 -2.25 -7.11 -17.33
N MET A 198 -2.93 -7.38 -16.21
CA MET A 198 -2.69 -8.57 -15.39
C MET A 198 -2.95 -9.87 -16.17
N ALA A 199 -3.98 -9.90 -17.01
CA ALA A 199 -4.29 -11.04 -17.89
C ALA A 199 -3.17 -11.32 -18.91
N LYS A 200 -2.39 -10.30 -19.35
CA LYS A 200 -1.19 -10.52 -20.19
C LYS A 200 -0.14 -11.38 -19.49
N GLY A 201 -0.12 -11.33 -18.16
CA GLY A 201 0.75 -12.13 -17.31
C GLY A 201 0.12 -13.42 -16.81
N TRP A 202 -1.05 -13.83 -17.32
CA TRP A 202 -1.80 -14.99 -16.84
C TRP A 202 -2.17 -14.92 -15.35
N LEU A 203 -2.36 -13.69 -14.84
CA LEU A 203 -2.83 -13.43 -13.49
C LEU A 203 -4.36 -13.28 -13.54
N ALA A 204 -5.07 -14.14 -12.84
CA ALA A 204 -6.52 -14.24 -12.88
C ALA A 204 -7.17 -13.30 -11.87
N GLN A 205 -8.09 -12.45 -12.31
CA GLN A 205 -8.82 -11.58 -11.41
C GLN A 205 -9.83 -12.38 -10.58
N TYR A 206 -9.83 -12.15 -9.25
CA TYR A 206 -10.89 -12.61 -8.38
C TYR A 206 -12.17 -11.80 -8.59
N VAL A 207 -13.31 -12.47 -8.68
CA VAL A 207 -14.58 -11.80 -9.00
C VAL A 207 -15.10 -10.90 -7.88
N GLY A 208 -14.77 -11.19 -6.63
CA GLY A 208 -15.21 -10.43 -5.45
C GLY A 208 -14.51 -9.09 -5.28
N GLU A 209 -13.32 -8.92 -5.87
CA GLU A 209 -12.44 -7.77 -5.61
C GLU A 209 -11.73 -7.31 -6.87
N TRP A 210 -11.86 -6.03 -7.23
CA TRP A 210 -11.25 -5.50 -8.45
C TRP A 210 -9.71 -5.39 -8.36
N TRP A 211 -9.15 -5.38 -7.15
CA TRP A 211 -7.69 -5.27 -6.89
C TRP A 211 -6.98 -6.62 -6.82
N HIS A 212 -7.70 -7.72 -6.52
CA HIS A 212 -7.12 -9.04 -6.23
C HIS A 212 -6.87 -9.86 -7.49
N PHE A 213 -5.64 -10.38 -7.61
CA PHE A 213 -5.21 -11.22 -8.74
C PHE A 213 -4.46 -12.45 -8.26
N ASP A 214 -4.94 -13.61 -8.70
CA ASP A 214 -4.36 -14.92 -8.45
C ASP A 214 -3.35 -15.30 -9.53
N GLY A 215 -2.19 -15.77 -9.10
CA GLY A 215 -1.18 -16.35 -9.98
C GLY A 215 -1.24 -17.89 -10.03
N PRO A 216 -0.27 -18.52 -10.71
CA PRO A 216 -0.24 -19.96 -10.88
C PRO A 216 -0.27 -20.71 -9.55
N GLY A 217 -1.30 -21.57 -9.36
CA GLY A 217 -1.47 -22.41 -8.19
C GLY A 217 -1.87 -21.66 -6.91
N ALA A 218 -2.49 -20.48 -7.00
CA ALA A 218 -3.01 -19.73 -5.84
C ALA A 218 -4.03 -20.54 -5.03
N SER A 219 -4.88 -21.34 -5.69
CA SER A 219 -5.91 -22.14 -5.05
C SER A 219 -5.43 -23.51 -4.50
N VAL A 220 -4.15 -23.85 -4.67
CA VAL A 220 -3.60 -25.13 -4.22
C VAL A 220 -3.21 -25.05 -2.75
N ASP A 221 -3.67 -26.01 -1.95
CA ASP A 221 -3.30 -26.17 -0.55
C ASP A 221 -1.80 -26.41 -0.38
N ARG A 222 -1.20 -25.66 0.53
CA ARG A 222 0.22 -25.79 0.91
C ARG A 222 0.37 -25.71 2.42
N PRO A 223 1.46 -26.23 2.97
CA PRO A 223 1.77 -25.97 4.37
C PRO A 223 1.80 -24.46 4.66
N ILE A 224 1.32 -24.09 5.82
CA ILE A 224 1.45 -22.70 6.33
C ILE A 224 2.95 -22.36 6.40
N LEU A 225 3.29 -21.17 5.94
CA LEU A 225 4.66 -20.69 5.88
C LEU A 225 4.95 -19.76 7.07
N ASP A 226 6.06 -20.05 7.76
CA ASP A 226 6.62 -19.14 8.77
C ASP A 226 7.80 -18.38 8.14
N VAL A 227 7.46 -17.42 7.29
CA VAL A 227 8.43 -16.61 6.54
C VAL A 227 8.21 -15.15 6.88
N PRO A 228 9.24 -14.42 7.32
CA PRO A 228 9.12 -12.99 7.58
C PRO A 228 8.96 -12.19 6.28
N VAL A 229 8.22 -11.09 6.34
CA VAL A 229 7.96 -10.17 5.20
C VAL A 229 9.03 -9.07 5.04
N ASN A 230 10.24 -9.27 5.55
CA ASN A 230 11.35 -8.30 5.52
C ASN A 230 12.65 -8.87 4.95
#